data_1d2f3232f7c96bcd37ab422c92264c29
#
_entry.id   1d2f3232f7c96bcd37ab422c92264c29
#
_cell.length_a   1.000
_cell.length_b   1.000
_cell.length_c   1.000
_cell.angle_alpha   90.00
_cell.angle_beta   90.00
_cell.angle_gamma   90.00
#
_symmetry.space_group_name_H-M   'P 1'
#
loop_
_entity.id
_entity.type
_entity.pdbx_description
1 polymer ?
#
loop_
_entity_poly.entity_id
_entity_poly.type
_entity_poly.pdbx_seq_one_letter_code
_entity_poly.pdbx_strand_id
1 'polypeptide(L)'
;MSKDRPVKILQYGEGNFLRGFVDYMIDIANEEEVFNGKIVIVKPISYGSLVNFHKQEYRYRVSLRGLENGKPKITDRIIRSISGALCSYEDYEYYMSYARLESLRFIVSNTTEAGIVYDDTDCYENRPPKSFPGKLTKLLYERYTHFKGDKDKGLIILP
;
A
#
# COMPACT_ATOMS: atom_id res chain seq x y z
N MET A 1 -6.90 18.27 -13.41
CA MET A 1 -5.54 18.37 -12.84
C MET A 1 -5.45 17.42 -11.67
N SER A 2 -4.47 16.53 -11.62
CA SER A 2 -4.24 15.69 -10.44
C SER A 2 -3.79 16.62 -9.30
N LYS A 3 -4.62 16.82 -8.27
CA LYS A 3 -4.19 17.51 -7.04
C LYS A 3 -3.00 16.71 -6.48
N ASP A 4 -1.94 17.39 -6.11
CA ASP A 4 -0.82 16.79 -5.40
C ASP A 4 -1.31 16.42 -3.99
N ARG A 5 -1.68 15.14 -3.82
CA ARG A 5 -2.22 14.61 -2.57
C ARG A 5 -1.11 13.93 -1.77
N PRO A 6 -1.08 14.09 -0.44
CA PRO A 6 -0.06 13.44 0.39
C PRO A 6 -0.23 11.92 0.38
N VAL A 7 0.88 11.20 0.58
CA VAL A 7 0.82 9.75 0.83
C VAL A 7 0.22 9.51 2.21
N LYS A 8 -0.88 8.78 2.26
CA LYS A 8 -1.58 8.41 3.50
C LYS A 8 -1.67 6.92 3.74
N ILE A 9 -1.41 6.12 2.71
CA ILE A 9 -1.59 4.67 2.75
C ILE A 9 -0.30 3.99 2.28
N LEU A 10 0.22 3.05 3.06
CA LEU A 10 1.14 2.01 2.63
C LEU A 10 0.35 0.72 2.40
N GLN A 11 0.41 0.21 1.18
CA GLN A 11 -0.27 -1.01 0.77
C GLN A 11 0.73 -2.12 0.56
N TYR A 12 0.65 -3.17 1.37
CA TYR A 12 1.49 -4.36 1.20
C TYR A 12 0.82 -5.33 0.23
N GLY A 13 1.41 -5.40 -0.96
CA GLY A 13 0.98 -6.23 -2.07
C GLY A 13 0.47 -5.44 -3.26
N GLU A 14 0.85 -5.95 -4.44
CA GLU A 14 0.51 -5.41 -5.76
C GLU A 14 -0.56 -6.25 -6.48
N GLY A 15 -1.21 -7.15 -5.75
CA GLY A 15 -2.15 -8.12 -6.29
C GLY A 15 -3.43 -7.49 -6.85
N ASN A 16 -4.11 -8.24 -7.73
CA ASN A 16 -5.33 -7.77 -8.41
C ASN A 16 -6.47 -7.45 -7.45
N PHE A 17 -6.55 -8.12 -6.30
CA PHE A 17 -7.60 -7.86 -5.31
C PHE A 17 -7.49 -6.44 -4.77
N LEU A 18 -6.35 -6.06 -4.21
CA LEU A 18 -6.15 -4.70 -3.67
C LEU A 18 -6.33 -3.63 -4.76
N ARG A 19 -5.81 -3.89 -5.96
CA ARG A 19 -5.92 -2.98 -7.10
C ARG A 19 -7.36 -2.76 -7.57
N GLY A 20 -8.17 -3.83 -7.60
CA GLY A 20 -9.57 -3.76 -8.03
C GLY A 20 -10.53 -3.32 -6.93
N PHE A 21 -10.11 -3.34 -5.67
CA PHE A 21 -10.95 -3.05 -4.52
C PHE A 21 -10.47 -1.79 -3.78
N VAL A 22 -9.36 -1.86 -3.04
CA VAL A 22 -8.89 -0.75 -2.20
C VAL A 22 -8.49 0.45 -3.05
N ASP A 23 -7.63 0.25 -4.06
CA ASP A 23 -7.14 1.35 -4.90
C ASP A 23 -8.29 2.01 -5.66
N TYR A 24 -9.27 1.22 -6.10
CA TYR A 24 -10.49 1.68 -6.76
C TYR A 24 -11.35 2.54 -5.83
N MET A 25 -11.58 2.08 -4.58
CA MET A 25 -12.36 2.83 -3.59
C MET A 25 -11.69 4.16 -3.21
N ILE A 26 -10.37 4.13 -2.99
CA ILE A 26 -9.61 5.34 -2.67
C ILE A 26 -9.61 6.32 -3.85
N ASP A 27 -9.59 5.82 -5.08
CA ASP A 27 -9.68 6.68 -6.27
C ASP A 27 -11.02 7.41 -6.35
N ILE A 28 -12.14 6.71 -6.08
CA ILE A 28 -13.48 7.32 -5.99
C ILE A 28 -13.54 8.33 -4.84
N ALA A 29 -13.12 7.93 -3.64
CA ALA A 29 -13.16 8.80 -2.47
C ALA A 29 -12.33 10.09 -2.65
N ASN A 30 -11.24 10.00 -3.40
CA ASN A 30 -10.46 11.17 -3.80
C ASN A 30 -11.17 12.06 -4.83
N GLU A 31 -11.92 11.48 -5.76
CA GLU A 31 -12.70 12.21 -6.75
C GLU A 31 -13.86 12.96 -6.10
N GLU A 32 -14.53 12.31 -5.17
CA GLU A 32 -15.63 12.88 -4.38
C GLU A 32 -15.17 13.82 -3.26
N GLU A 33 -13.85 14.02 -3.13
CA GLU A 33 -13.22 14.89 -2.13
C GLU A 33 -13.49 14.48 -0.66
N VAL A 34 -13.98 13.27 -0.41
CA VAL A 34 -14.17 12.71 0.94
C VAL A 34 -12.90 12.09 1.51
N PHE A 35 -11.90 11.86 0.66
CA PHE A 35 -10.56 11.47 1.05
C PHE A 35 -9.54 12.35 0.31
N ASN A 36 -8.42 12.62 0.95
CA ASN A 36 -7.32 13.37 0.35
C ASN A 36 -6.00 12.64 0.61
N GLY A 37 -5.71 11.61 -0.18
CA GLY A 37 -4.52 10.81 0.04
C GLY A 37 -4.15 9.91 -1.13
N LYS A 38 -2.87 9.58 -1.21
CA LYS A 38 -2.28 8.64 -2.15
C LYS A 38 -1.84 7.36 -1.47
N ILE A 39 -1.72 6.32 -2.27
CA ILE A 39 -1.22 5.00 -1.91
C ILE A 39 0.20 4.85 -2.43
N VAL A 40 1.07 4.27 -1.62
CA VAL A 40 2.33 3.70 -2.06
C VAL A 40 2.26 2.19 -1.88
N ILE A 41 2.53 1.45 -2.94
CA ILE A 41 2.56 0.00 -2.93
C ILE A 41 3.94 -0.46 -2.45
N VAL A 42 3.94 -1.34 -1.47
CA VAL A 42 5.13 -2.04 -0.99
C VAL A 42 5.05 -3.50 -1.44
N LYS A 43 5.98 -3.92 -2.27
CA LYS A 43 6.18 -5.32 -2.61
C LYS A 43 6.98 -5.98 -1.49
N PRO A 44 6.37 -6.91 -0.73
CA PRO A 44 7.02 -7.47 0.47
C PRO A 44 7.93 -8.65 0.18
N ILE A 45 8.02 -9.10 -1.07
CA ILE A 45 8.77 -10.28 -1.52
C ILE A 45 9.89 -9.87 -2.47
N SER A 46 10.97 -10.66 -2.52
CA SER A 46 12.15 -10.35 -3.33
C SER A 46 12.01 -10.65 -4.83
N TYR A 47 11.07 -11.52 -5.20
CA TYR A 47 10.84 -11.92 -6.60
C TYR A 47 9.67 -11.17 -7.24
N GLY A 48 9.57 -11.20 -8.58
CA GLY A 48 8.62 -10.42 -9.37
C GLY A 48 9.13 -9.01 -9.65
N SER A 49 8.42 -8.24 -10.47
CA SER A 49 8.88 -6.93 -10.95
C SER A 49 7.81 -5.87 -10.86
N LEU A 50 8.20 -4.66 -10.48
CA LEU A 50 7.37 -3.45 -10.47
C LEU A 50 7.53 -2.61 -11.76
N VAL A 51 8.33 -3.08 -12.73
CA VAL A 51 8.64 -2.32 -13.97
C VAL A 51 7.37 -1.88 -14.70
N ASN A 52 6.33 -2.70 -14.75
CA ASN A 52 5.08 -2.33 -15.42
C ASN A 52 4.35 -1.20 -14.68
N PHE A 53 4.40 -1.17 -13.35
CA PHE A 53 3.86 -0.04 -12.57
C PHE A 53 4.58 1.26 -12.89
N HIS A 54 5.91 1.23 -12.94
CA HIS A 54 6.72 2.39 -13.28
C HIS A 54 6.45 2.88 -14.71
N LYS A 55 6.41 1.97 -15.69
CA LYS A 55 6.13 2.31 -17.10
C LYS A 55 4.75 2.92 -17.30
N GLN A 56 3.76 2.55 -16.50
CA GLN A 56 2.39 3.05 -16.55
C GLN A 56 2.19 4.29 -15.67
N GLU A 57 3.25 4.87 -15.12
CA GLU A 57 3.17 5.98 -14.16
C GLU A 57 2.17 5.67 -13.03
N TYR A 58 2.17 4.42 -12.54
CA TYR A 58 1.28 3.91 -11.49
C TYR A 58 -0.21 3.98 -11.83
N ARG A 59 -0.57 4.08 -13.11
CA ARG A 59 -1.96 4.12 -13.59
C ARG A 59 -2.34 2.80 -14.25
N TYR A 60 -3.57 2.38 -14.05
CA TYR A 60 -4.12 1.19 -14.72
C TYR A 60 -5.64 1.29 -14.81
N ARG A 61 -6.21 0.46 -15.69
CA ARG A 61 -7.66 0.39 -15.86
C ARG A 61 -8.25 -0.72 -15.00
N VAL A 62 -9.35 -0.39 -14.32
CA VAL A 62 -10.25 -1.37 -13.69
C VAL A 62 -11.55 -1.39 -14.50
N SER A 63 -11.95 -2.58 -14.96
CA SER A 63 -13.22 -2.80 -15.68
C SER A 63 -14.17 -3.58 -14.78
N LEU A 64 -15.22 -2.94 -14.31
CA LEU A 64 -16.31 -3.59 -13.59
C LEU A 64 -17.30 -4.16 -14.59
N ARG A 65 -17.58 -5.45 -14.49
CA ARG A 65 -18.53 -6.15 -15.36
C ARG A 65 -19.62 -6.78 -14.51
N GLY A 66 -20.87 -6.47 -14.83
CA GLY A 66 -21.99 -6.97 -14.06
C GLY A 66 -23.32 -6.79 -14.79
N LEU A 67 -24.42 -6.94 -14.06
CA LEU A 67 -25.76 -6.69 -14.53
C LEU A 67 -26.33 -5.46 -13.82
N GLU A 68 -26.89 -4.52 -14.58
CA GLU A 68 -27.68 -3.41 -14.06
C GLU A 68 -29.07 -3.48 -14.66
N ASN A 69 -30.09 -3.62 -13.82
CA ASN A 69 -31.49 -3.81 -14.24
C ASN A 69 -31.64 -4.99 -15.22
N GLY A 70 -30.93 -6.10 -14.99
CA GLY A 70 -30.96 -7.31 -15.81
C GLY A 70 -30.21 -7.23 -17.13
N LYS A 71 -29.54 -6.12 -17.43
CA LYS A 71 -28.74 -5.94 -18.65
C LYS A 71 -27.25 -5.92 -18.36
N PRO A 72 -26.41 -6.51 -19.23
CA PRO A 72 -24.96 -6.42 -19.08
C PRO A 72 -24.50 -4.96 -19.05
N LYS A 73 -23.67 -4.63 -18.07
CA LYS A 73 -23.01 -3.32 -17.96
C LYS A 73 -21.52 -3.48 -17.75
N ILE A 74 -20.75 -2.66 -18.45
CA ILE A 74 -19.31 -2.54 -18.27
C ILE A 74 -19.01 -1.08 -17.89
N THR A 75 -18.27 -0.90 -16.81
CA THR A 75 -17.82 0.42 -16.37
C THR A 75 -16.30 0.39 -16.23
N ASP A 76 -15.62 1.23 -16.99
CA ASP A 76 -14.16 1.36 -16.98
C ASP A 76 -13.73 2.57 -16.16
N ARG A 77 -12.70 2.39 -15.33
CA ARG A 77 -12.08 3.47 -14.55
C ARG A 77 -10.57 3.40 -14.64
N ILE A 78 -9.93 4.53 -14.87
CA ILE A 78 -8.47 4.67 -14.74
C ILE A 78 -8.14 5.05 -13.31
N ILE A 79 -7.44 4.16 -12.62
CA ILE A 79 -6.99 4.38 -11.26
C ILE A 79 -5.82 5.36 -11.24
N ARG A 80 -5.89 6.35 -10.36
CA ARG A 80 -4.91 7.41 -10.14
C ARG A 80 -4.57 7.61 -8.66
N SER A 81 -5.09 6.75 -7.78
CA SER A 81 -4.87 6.81 -6.34
C SER A 81 -3.44 6.47 -5.93
N ILE A 82 -2.68 5.77 -6.79
CA ILE A 82 -1.31 5.35 -6.51
C ILE A 82 -0.32 6.45 -6.93
N SER A 83 0.68 6.71 -6.08
CA SER A 83 1.78 7.65 -6.35
C SER A 83 3.16 7.00 -6.41
N GLY A 84 3.27 5.72 -6.05
CA GLY A 84 4.54 5.03 -6.07
C GLY A 84 4.40 3.54 -5.80
N ALA A 85 5.42 2.80 -6.17
CA ALA A 85 5.57 1.40 -5.84
C ALA A 85 7.05 1.10 -5.59
N LEU A 86 7.35 0.35 -4.55
CA LEU A 86 8.72 -0.01 -4.15
C LEU A 86 8.82 -1.46 -3.71
N CYS A 87 10.02 -2.01 -3.77
CA CYS A 87 10.36 -3.31 -3.21
C CYS A 87 11.19 -3.11 -1.96
N SER A 88 10.75 -3.66 -0.82
CA SER A 88 11.47 -3.54 0.45
C SER A 88 12.87 -4.16 0.45
N TYR A 89 13.16 -5.04 -0.52
CA TYR A 89 14.47 -5.69 -0.69
C TYR A 89 15.42 -4.89 -1.61
N GLU A 90 14.89 -4.04 -2.49
CA GLU A 90 15.69 -3.27 -3.43
C GLU A 90 16.16 -1.94 -2.82
N ASP A 91 15.29 -1.28 -2.04
CA ASP A 91 15.62 -0.04 -1.34
C ASP A 91 14.98 -0.02 0.06
N TYR A 92 15.66 -0.68 0.99
CA TYR A 92 15.20 -0.81 2.36
C TYR A 92 15.12 0.54 3.09
N GLU A 93 16.07 1.42 2.90
CA GLU A 93 16.08 2.73 3.57
C GLU A 93 14.96 3.63 3.06
N TYR A 94 14.67 3.60 1.76
CA TYR A 94 13.53 4.30 1.20
C TYR A 94 12.20 3.73 1.72
N TYR A 95 12.08 2.39 1.78
CA TYR A 95 10.93 1.76 2.42
C TYR A 95 10.75 2.24 3.87
N MET A 96 11.80 2.24 4.68
CA MET A 96 11.76 2.67 6.08
C MET A 96 11.49 4.17 6.24
N SER A 97 11.80 5.00 5.25
CA SER A 97 11.52 6.44 5.29
C SER A 97 10.02 6.73 5.45
N TYR A 98 9.15 5.85 4.96
CA TYR A 98 7.70 5.99 5.14
C TYR A 98 7.25 5.89 6.60
N ALA A 99 8.01 5.22 7.45
CA ALA A 99 7.73 5.21 8.89
C ALA A 99 7.73 6.61 9.50
N ARG A 100 8.56 7.53 8.95
CA ARG A 100 8.73 8.90 9.44
C ARG A 100 7.81 9.91 8.77
N LEU A 101 7.00 9.45 7.80
CA LEU A 101 6.11 10.33 7.06
C LEU A 101 4.91 10.73 7.92
N GLU A 102 4.78 12.02 8.23
CA GLU A 102 3.69 12.54 9.07
C GLU A 102 2.30 12.29 8.50
N SER A 103 2.17 12.37 7.19
CA SER A 103 0.88 12.19 6.50
C SER A 103 0.41 10.73 6.47
N LEU A 104 1.29 9.76 6.75
CA LEU A 104 0.93 8.34 6.76
C LEU A 104 -0.08 8.04 7.88
N ARG A 105 -1.20 7.39 7.54
CA ARG A 105 -2.30 7.08 8.46
C ARG A 105 -2.75 5.63 8.41
N PHE A 106 -2.57 4.96 7.29
CA PHE A 106 -3.11 3.62 7.07
C PHE A 106 -2.05 2.67 6.54
N ILE A 107 -2.14 1.45 7.00
CA ILE A 107 -1.47 0.28 6.41
C ILE A 107 -2.56 -0.66 5.95
N VAL A 108 -2.48 -1.09 4.70
CA VAL A 108 -3.42 -2.04 4.11
C VAL A 108 -2.65 -3.26 3.61
N SER A 109 -3.17 -4.44 3.89
CA SER A 109 -2.64 -5.68 3.31
C SER A 109 -3.76 -6.65 2.97
N ASN A 110 -3.48 -7.59 2.10
CA ASN A 110 -4.32 -8.76 1.84
C ASN A 110 -3.42 -9.99 1.97
N THR A 111 -2.83 -10.12 3.14
CA THR A 111 -1.90 -11.20 3.45
C THR A 111 -2.70 -12.45 3.83
N THR A 112 -2.46 -13.55 3.12
CA THR A 112 -3.08 -14.84 3.43
C THR A 112 -2.45 -15.48 4.67
N GLU A 113 -3.04 -16.55 5.19
CA GLU A 113 -2.53 -17.31 6.34
C GLU A 113 -1.06 -17.73 6.14
N ALA A 114 -0.68 -18.06 4.90
CA ALA A 114 0.71 -18.41 4.56
C ALA A 114 1.68 -17.21 4.67
N GLY A 115 1.18 -15.99 4.61
CA GLY A 115 1.99 -14.76 4.73
C GLY A 115 2.07 -14.22 6.17
N ILE A 116 1.19 -14.69 7.08
CA ILE A 116 1.18 -14.28 8.49
C ILE A 116 1.90 -15.35 9.35
N VAL A 117 2.99 -15.89 8.84
CA VAL A 117 3.76 -16.92 9.55
C VAL A 117 4.88 -16.26 10.34
N TYR A 118 5.08 -16.75 11.57
CA TYR A 118 6.26 -16.43 12.36
C TYR A 118 7.49 -17.05 11.71
N ASP A 119 8.54 -16.25 11.52
CA ASP A 119 9.85 -16.72 11.04
C ASP A 119 10.86 -16.47 12.17
N ASP A 120 11.40 -17.54 12.74
CA ASP A 120 12.35 -17.50 13.85
C ASP A 120 13.73 -16.95 13.45
N THR A 121 13.98 -16.82 12.13
CA THR A 121 15.18 -16.19 11.60
C THR A 121 15.09 -14.66 11.51
N ASP A 122 13.89 -14.09 11.70
CA ASP A 122 13.72 -12.65 11.74
C ASP A 122 14.33 -12.08 13.02
N CYS A 123 15.23 -11.14 12.87
CA CYS A 123 15.84 -10.39 13.96
C CYS A 123 15.84 -8.88 13.64
N TYR A 124 16.16 -8.10 14.67
CA TYR A 124 16.14 -6.63 14.53
C TYR A 124 17.15 -6.12 13.51
N GLU A 125 18.25 -6.81 13.28
CA GLU A 125 19.32 -6.44 12.36
C GLU A 125 18.98 -6.70 10.89
N ASN A 126 17.97 -7.56 10.61
CA ASN A 126 17.57 -7.87 9.23
C ASN A 126 17.11 -6.61 8.46
N ARG A 127 17.53 -6.48 7.21
CA ARG A 127 17.22 -5.35 6.33
C ARG A 127 16.88 -5.82 4.91
N PRO A 128 15.62 -6.16 4.62
CA PRO A 128 14.47 -6.24 5.53
C PRO A 128 14.43 -7.54 6.33
N PRO A 129 13.56 -7.63 7.37
CA PRO A 129 13.11 -8.90 7.88
C PRO A 129 12.47 -9.74 6.77
N LYS A 130 12.51 -11.06 6.91
CA LYS A 130 12.06 -11.98 5.88
C LYS A 130 10.53 -12.08 5.83
N SER A 131 9.88 -12.19 7.00
CA SER A 131 8.44 -12.26 7.09
C SER A 131 7.75 -10.90 6.89
N PHE A 132 6.47 -10.93 6.50
CA PHE A 132 5.63 -9.72 6.48
C PHE A 132 5.42 -9.14 7.90
N PRO A 133 5.07 -9.95 8.92
CA PRO A 133 4.97 -9.44 10.29
C PRO A 133 6.25 -8.78 10.80
N GLY A 134 7.41 -9.34 10.50
CA GLY A 134 8.71 -8.76 10.85
C GLY A 134 8.93 -7.40 10.19
N LYS A 135 8.65 -7.27 8.89
CA LYS A 135 8.72 -5.98 8.17
C LYS A 135 7.79 -4.93 8.76
N LEU A 136 6.54 -5.31 9.03
CA LEU A 136 5.54 -4.43 9.61
C LEU A 136 5.94 -3.99 11.02
N THR A 137 6.34 -4.93 11.87
CA THR A 137 6.80 -4.64 13.24
C THR A 137 7.95 -3.63 13.22
N LYS A 138 8.91 -3.81 12.34
CA LYS A 138 10.08 -2.93 12.23
C LYS A 138 9.69 -1.52 11.78
N LEU A 139 8.78 -1.41 10.81
CA LEU A 139 8.25 -0.12 10.36
C LEU A 139 7.49 0.60 11.49
N LEU A 140 6.67 -0.13 12.24
CA LEU A 140 5.92 0.42 13.37
C LEU A 140 6.83 0.86 14.51
N TYR A 141 7.88 0.08 14.80
CA TYR A 141 8.87 0.43 15.82
C TYR A 141 9.67 1.67 15.45
N GLU A 142 10.12 1.79 14.19
CA GLU A 142 10.78 2.99 13.68
C GLU A 142 9.88 4.22 13.82
N ARG A 143 8.60 4.07 13.46
CA ARG A 143 7.62 5.16 13.61
C ARG A 143 7.44 5.57 15.07
N TYR A 144 7.26 4.60 15.96
CA TYR A 144 7.11 4.84 17.40
C TYR A 144 8.32 5.60 17.94
N THR A 145 9.52 5.18 17.57
CA THR A 145 10.77 5.81 18.01
C THR A 145 10.91 7.23 17.45
N HIS A 146 10.65 7.41 16.15
CA HIS A 146 10.76 8.70 15.48
C HIS A 146 9.82 9.75 16.09
N PHE A 147 8.57 9.38 16.33
CA PHE A 147 7.56 10.27 16.91
C PHE A 147 7.50 10.19 18.46
N LYS A 148 8.47 9.54 19.11
CA LYS A 148 8.61 9.46 20.57
C LYS A 148 7.35 8.96 21.27
N GLY A 149 6.65 8.02 20.68
CA GLY A 149 5.43 7.43 21.22
C GLY A 149 4.19 8.32 21.15
N ASP A 150 4.20 9.38 20.31
CA ASP A 150 3.04 10.23 20.10
C ASP A 150 1.88 9.42 19.51
N LYS A 151 0.78 9.33 20.27
CA LYS A 151 -0.41 8.54 19.90
C LYS A 151 -1.13 9.09 18.68
N ASP A 152 -1.06 10.40 18.42
CA ASP A 152 -1.68 11.04 17.25
C ASP A 152 -0.98 10.66 15.94
N LYS A 153 0.23 10.09 16.03
CA LYS A 153 0.99 9.54 14.91
C LYS A 153 0.80 8.02 14.72
N GLY A 154 -0.08 7.40 15.51
CA GLY A 154 -0.47 6.00 15.33
C GLY A 154 -1.06 5.71 13.94
N LEU A 155 -0.98 4.45 13.52
CA LEU A 155 -1.50 3.99 12.23
C LEU A 155 -2.70 3.05 12.43
N ILE A 156 -3.65 3.14 11.50
CA ILE A 156 -4.74 2.18 11.37
C ILE A 156 -4.26 1.07 10.44
N ILE A 157 -4.31 -0.16 10.91
CA ILE A 157 -3.88 -1.34 10.17
C ILE A 157 -5.12 -2.11 9.73
N LEU A 158 -5.24 -2.32 8.43
CA LEU A 158 -6.29 -3.10 7.77
C LEU A 158 -5.62 -4.33 7.13
N PRO A 159 -5.65 -5.47 7.81
CA PRO A 159 -5.03 -6.71 7.33
C PRO A 159 -5.83 -7.37 6.21
#